data_d843baa4cc42fba287bcf969b1ff039e
#
_entry.id   d843baa4cc42fba287bcf969b1ff039e
#
_cell.length_a   1.000
_cell.length_b   1.000
_cell.length_c   1.000
_cell.angle_alpha   90.00
_cell.angle_beta   90.00
_cell.angle_gamma   90.00
#
_symmetry.space_group_name_H-M   'P 1'
#
loop_
_entity.id
_entity.type
_entity.pdbx_description
1 polymer ?
#
loop_
_entity_poly.entity_id
_entity_poly.type
_entity_poly.pdbx_seq_one_letter_code
_entity_poly.pdbx_strand_id
1 'polypeptide(L)'
;MGLALLLGACLLLPGAGAAYEGLDVSVYQGEIGFELVRRSGKDVVYIRAGEGLTTDGRFRENAVEARRAGMLVGFYYYVTAETEAQAAEQARRFAALIRPYAYECRPAMDYESFRDLDRETVNRIAVTFARTLEQETGVTPLFYTDAYRAAHFWKEELAAYPLWVAQYGGEPSDLGPWREWAGFQYADNGRAPGISGYVDLDRYTDAALLNGAERGRVPETPARNQTVWVYTIRRGDTLWGIARRYGTTVAALTAENQIKNPNLIYAGQRLRIPDRQGETFRYEIRRGDTLWGIARRFDTTVSALARENGIANPNLIYAGELLRISR
;
A
#
# COMPACT_ATOMS: atom_id res chain seq x y z
N MET A 1 18.38 -39.92 51.66
CA MET A 1 17.48 -39.99 50.48
C MET A 1 17.30 -38.58 49.94
N GLY A 2 18.11 -38.20 48.98
CA GLY A 2 18.06 -36.89 48.36
C GLY A 2 17.44 -37.01 46.97
N LEU A 3 16.33 -36.31 46.78
CA LEU A 3 15.59 -36.24 45.53
C LEU A 3 16.22 -35.17 44.64
N ALA A 4 16.90 -35.58 43.58
CA ALA A 4 17.44 -34.69 42.57
C ALA A 4 16.32 -34.28 41.60
N LEU A 5 15.90 -33.01 41.64
CA LEU A 5 15.06 -32.43 40.62
C LEU A 5 15.89 -32.17 39.34
N LEU A 6 15.64 -32.94 38.32
CA LEU A 6 16.09 -32.65 36.95
C LEU A 6 15.23 -31.49 36.39
N LEU A 7 15.79 -30.29 36.36
CA LEU A 7 15.26 -29.18 35.58
C LEU A 7 15.56 -29.48 34.10
N GLY A 8 14.55 -29.94 33.39
CA GLY A 8 14.58 -30.02 31.94
C GLY A 8 14.63 -28.59 31.34
N ALA A 9 15.79 -28.22 30.80
CA ALA A 9 15.92 -27.03 29.98
C ALA A 9 15.09 -27.25 28.71
N CYS A 10 13.94 -26.62 28.66
CA CYS A 10 13.17 -26.46 27.42
C CYS A 10 13.98 -25.54 26.50
N LEU A 11 14.69 -26.11 25.55
CA LEU A 11 15.27 -25.37 24.44
C LEU A 11 14.11 -24.79 23.66
N LEU A 12 13.83 -23.50 23.91
CA LEU A 12 13.02 -22.69 23.03
C LEU A 12 13.74 -22.63 21.69
N LEU A 13 13.23 -23.36 20.72
CA LEU A 13 13.55 -23.14 19.31
C LEU A 13 13.28 -21.64 19.02
N PRO A 14 14.14 -20.95 18.27
CA PRO A 14 13.87 -19.58 17.90
C PRO A 14 12.49 -19.55 17.24
N GLY A 15 11.58 -18.76 17.81
CA GLY A 15 10.21 -18.66 17.35
C GLY A 15 10.19 -18.28 15.87
N ALA A 16 9.37 -18.98 15.09
CA ALA A 16 9.01 -18.57 13.76
C ALA A 16 8.58 -17.10 13.85
N GLY A 17 9.26 -16.21 13.11
CA GLY A 17 8.94 -14.80 13.08
C GLY A 17 7.46 -14.59 12.76
N ALA A 18 6.87 -13.51 13.25
CA ALA A 18 5.48 -13.22 13.03
C ALA A 18 5.18 -13.28 11.52
N ALA A 19 4.17 -14.06 11.14
CA ALA A 19 3.70 -14.11 9.76
C ALA A 19 2.54 -13.13 9.60
N TYR A 20 2.64 -12.24 8.60
CA TYR A 20 1.60 -11.28 8.25
C TYR A 20 0.82 -11.80 7.05
N GLU A 21 -0.48 -11.87 7.15
CA GLU A 21 -1.31 -12.13 5.98
C GLU A 21 -1.36 -10.89 5.10
N GLY A 22 -1.24 -11.07 3.80
CA GLY A 22 -1.18 -9.98 2.84
C GLY A 22 -1.80 -10.29 1.49
N LEU A 23 -1.61 -9.37 0.59
CA LEU A 23 -1.97 -9.48 -0.82
C LEU A 23 -1.15 -8.49 -1.64
N ASP A 24 -1.07 -8.71 -2.95
CA ASP A 24 -0.53 -7.72 -3.85
C ASP A 24 -1.54 -7.29 -4.91
N VAL A 25 -1.42 -6.03 -5.34
CA VAL A 25 -2.41 -5.38 -6.20
C VAL A 25 -1.78 -4.45 -7.22
N SER A 26 -2.52 -4.24 -8.29
CA SER A 26 -2.16 -3.33 -9.37
C SER A 26 -3.42 -2.65 -9.93
N VAL A 27 -3.31 -2.04 -11.10
CA VAL A 27 -4.47 -1.51 -11.84
C VAL A 27 -5.53 -2.58 -12.16
N TYR A 28 -5.15 -3.86 -12.20
CA TYR A 28 -6.04 -4.97 -12.56
C TYR A 28 -7.12 -5.26 -11.51
N GLN A 29 -6.91 -4.94 -10.25
CA GLN A 29 -7.91 -5.09 -9.20
C GLN A 29 -8.96 -3.96 -9.20
N GLY A 30 -8.76 -2.93 -10.04
CA GLY A 30 -9.71 -1.82 -10.16
C GLY A 30 -9.84 -0.99 -8.89
N GLU A 31 -11.05 -0.68 -8.48
CA GLU A 31 -11.35 0.04 -7.25
C GLU A 31 -11.32 -0.92 -6.06
N ILE A 32 -10.53 -0.59 -5.03
CA ILE A 32 -10.30 -1.43 -3.86
C ILE A 32 -10.79 -0.75 -2.59
N GLY A 33 -11.61 -1.47 -1.82
CA GLY A 33 -12.04 -1.07 -0.48
C GLY A 33 -11.04 -1.52 0.60
N PHE A 34 -9.90 -0.87 0.73
CA PHE A 34 -8.81 -1.28 1.62
C PHE A 34 -9.20 -1.43 3.09
N GLU A 35 -10.18 -0.68 3.58
CA GLU A 35 -10.72 -0.92 4.93
C GLU A 35 -11.34 -2.31 5.09
N LEU A 36 -12.05 -2.80 4.06
CA LEU A 36 -12.62 -4.15 4.08
C LEU A 36 -11.53 -5.21 3.98
N VAL A 37 -10.52 -4.96 3.14
CA VAL A 37 -9.32 -5.80 3.04
C VAL A 37 -8.65 -5.91 4.42
N ARG A 38 -8.37 -4.78 5.07
CA ARG A 38 -7.72 -4.75 6.40
C ARG A 38 -8.53 -5.46 7.47
N ARG A 39 -9.85 -5.27 7.49
CA ARG A 39 -10.78 -5.94 8.43
C ARG A 39 -10.90 -7.44 8.18
N SER A 40 -10.58 -7.91 6.99
CA SER A 40 -10.56 -9.35 6.68
C SER A 40 -9.31 -10.08 7.19
N GLY A 41 -8.44 -9.37 7.90
CA GLY A 41 -7.23 -9.93 8.49
C GLY A 41 -5.98 -9.82 7.60
N LYS A 42 -6.03 -9.01 6.53
CA LYS A 42 -4.85 -8.71 5.72
C LYS A 42 -4.12 -7.50 6.28
N ASP A 43 -2.89 -7.72 6.72
CA ASP A 43 -2.05 -6.70 7.36
C ASP A 43 -1.16 -5.96 6.37
N VAL A 44 -0.65 -6.67 5.36
CA VAL A 44 0.32 -6.18 4.37
C VAL A 44 -0.33 -6.06 3.00
N VAL A 45 0.01 -5.02 2.26
CA VAL A 45 -0.29 -4.91 0.84
C VAL A 45 0.94 -4.47 0.06
N TYR A 46 1.27 -5.20 -1.00
CA TYR A 46 2.20 -4.74 -2.02
C TYR A 46 1.43 -4.12 -3.19
N ILE A 47 1.86 -2.95 -3.63
CA ILE A 47 1.18 -2.15 -4.65
C ILE A 47 2.13 -1.94 -5.82
N ARG A 48 1.71 -2.31 -7.03
CA ARG A 48 2.51 -2.06 -8.22
C ARG A 48 2.70 -0.56 -8.44
N ALA A 49 3.96 -0.11 -8.44
CA ALA A 49 4.28 1.27 -8.73
C ALA A 49 4.32 1.55 -10.24
N GLY A 50 4.75 0.57 -11.01
CA GLY A 50 4.84 0.67 -12.46
C GLY A 50 5.40 -0.56 -13.12
N GLU A 51 5.56 -0.46 -14.43
CA GLU A 51 6.08 -1.48 -15.34
C GLU A 51 6.91 -0.82 -16.43
N GLY A 52 8.13 -1.28 -16.65
CA GLY A 52 9.03 -0.70 -17.67
C GLY A 52 9.22 0.81 -17.48
N LEU A 53 8.69 1.60 -18.40
CA LEU A 53 8.69 3.07 -18.28
C LEU A 53 7.31 3.65 -17.98
N THR A 54 6.33 2.81 -17.61
CA THR A 54 4.95 3.22 -17.35
C THR A 54 4.65 3.20 -15.85
N THR A 55 3.97 4.20 -15.34
CA THR A 55 3.43 4.21 -13.97
C THR A 55 2.11 3.44 -13.95
N ASP A 56 1.89 2.58 -12.97
CA ASP A 56 0.61 1.91 -12.81
C ASP A 56 -0.52 2.93 -12.59
N GLY A 57 -1.62 2.74 -13.31
CA GLY A 57 -2.71 3.72 -13.34
C GLY A 57 -3.41 3.94 -12.00
N ARG A 58 -3.33 2.96 -11.10
CA ARG A 58 -3.92 3.00 -9.76
C ARG A 58 -2.89 3.19 -8.64
N PHE A 59 -1.61 3.22 -8.96
CA PHE A 59 -0.54 3.29 -7.97
C PHE A 59 -0.77 4.34 -6.87
N ARG A 60 -1.02 5.58 -7.28
CA ARG A 60 -1.15 6.71 -6.35
C ARG A 60 -2.37 6.58 -5.45
N GLU A 61 -3.49 6.16 -6.03
CA GLU A 61 -4.73 5.96 -5.31
C GLU A 61 -4.58 4.82 -4.30
N ASN A 62 -4.09 3.66 -4.75
CA ASN A 62 -3.89 2.50 -3.91
C ASN A 62 -2.91 2.78 -2.76
N ALA A 63 -1.80 3.47 -3.03
CA ALA A 63 -0.81 3.83 -2.00
C ALA A 63 -1.40 4.69 -0.87
N VAL A 64 -2.27 5.64 -1.23
CA VAL A 64 -2.93 6.51 -0.26
C VAL A 64 -4.00 5.75 0.53
N GLU A 65 -4.88 5.03 -0.17
CA GLU A 65 -6.03 4.35 0.46
C GLU A 65 -5.61 3.17 1.34
N ALA A 66 -4.63 2.37 0.91
CA ALA A 66 -4.10 1.28 1.72
C ALA A 66 -3.50 1.78 3.04
N ARG A 67 -2.71 2.84 2.95
CA ARG A 67 -2.12 3.47 4.14
C ARG A 67 -3.18 4.05 5.07
N ARG A 68 -4.20 4.68 4.51
CA ARG A 68 -5.33 5.21 5.28
C ARG A 68 -6.10 4.13 6.03
N ALA A 69 -6.25 2.96 5.42
CA ALA A 69 -6.83 1.79 6.05
C ALA A 69 -5.96 1.18 7.16
N GLY A 70 -4.74 1.71 7.38
CA GLY A 70 -3.80 1.22 8.39
C GLY A 70 -3.10 -0.07 8.00
N MET A 71 -2.96 -0.34 6.70
CA MET A 71 -2.17 -1.45 6.19
C MET A 71 -0.67 -1.13 6.22
N LEU A 72 0.16 -2.14 6.38
CA LEU A 72 1.59 -2.07 6.13
C LEU A 72 1.78 -2.08 4.61
N VAL A 73 2.39 -1.03 4.08
CA VAL A 73 2.49 -0.83 2.63
C VAL A 73 3.88 -1.17 2.13
N GLY A 74 3.93 -1.96 1.07
CA GLY A 74 5.08 -2.18 0.22
C GLY A 74 4.77 -1.77 -1.22
N PHE A 75 5.83 -1.60 -2.01
CA PHE A 75 5.69 -1.31 -3.43
C PHE A 75 6.49 -2.30 -4.24
N TYR A 76 5.97 -2.69 -5.41
CA TYR A 76 6.72 -3.51 -6.35
C TYR A 76 6.75 -2.89 -7.74
N TYR A 77 7.70 -3.33 -8.54
CA TYR A 77 7.91 -2.85 -9.90
C TYR A 77 8.14 -4.01 -10.85
N TYR A 78 7.28 -4.10 -11.88
CA TYR A 78 7.44 -5.08 -12.94
C TYR A 78 8.54 -4.66 -13.91
N VAL A 79 9.65 -5.40 -13.89
CA VAL A 79 10.84 -5.10 -14.66
C VAL A 79 10.72 -5.69 -16.06
N THR A 80 10.93 -4.86 -17.08
CA THR A 80 10.92 -5.25 -18.50
C THR A 80 12.24 -4.98 -19.18
N ALA A 81 13.31 -4.79 -18.40
CA ALA A 81 14.63 -4.46 -18.92
C ALA A 81 15.24 -5.62 -19.70
N GLU A 82 15.82 -5.33 -20.84
CA GLU A 82 16.57 -6.25 -21.71
C GLU A 82 18.09 -5.97 -21.65
N THR A 83 18.49 -4.87 -20.99
CA THR A 83 19.89 -4.48 -20.77
C THR A 83 20.08 -3.94 -19.36
N GLU A 84 21.32 -3.98 -18.86
CA GLU A 84 21.69 -3.41 -17.57
C GLU A 84 21.41 -1.89 -17.51
N ALA A 85 21.59 -1.16 -18.60
CA ALA A 85 21.27 0.26 -18.67
C ALA A 85 19.77 0.53 -18.47
N GLN A 86 18.90 -0.25 -19.11
CA GLN A 86 17.45 -0.18 -18.92
C GLN A 86 17.05 -0.59 -17.48
N ALA A 87 17.69 -1.60 -16.91
CA ALA A 87 17.47 -2.01 -15.54
C ALA A 87 17.76 -0.87 -14.56
N ALA A 88 18.91 -0.21 -14.70
CA ALA A 88 19.27 0.93 -13.88
C ALA A 88 18.30 2.12 -14.07
N GLU A 89 17.83 2.38 -15.29
CA GLU A 89 16.83 3.41 -15.55
C GLU A 89 15.48 3.10 -14.86
N GLN A 90 14.99 1.86 -15.01
CA GLN A 90 13.74 1.42 -14.40
C GLN A 90 13.84 1.45 -12.87
N ALA A 91 14.96 1.06 -12.28
CA ALA A 91 15.19 1.11 -10.84
C ALA A 91 15.17 2.56 -10.30
N ARG A 92 15.83 3.51 -10.98
CA ARG A 92 15.77 4.93 -10.61
C ARG A 92 14.35 5.49 -10.72
N ARG A 93 13.64 5.09 -11.78
CA ARG A 93 12.22 5.47 -11.94
C ARG A 93 11.36 4.94 -10.82
N PHE A 94 11.52 3.69 -10.44
CA PHE A 94 10.82 3.08 -9.31
C PHE A 94 11.11 3.85 -8.01
N ALA A 95 12.39 4.06 -7.69
CA ALA A 95 12.80 4.84 -6.53
C ALA A 95 12.16 6.24 -6.51
N ALA A 96 12.14 6.94 -7.65
CA ALA A 96 11.52 8.25 -7.77
C ALA A 96 9.99 8.22 -7.55
N LEU A 97 9.31 7.16 -8.02
CA LEU A 97 7.87 6.98 -7.84
C LEU A 97 7.49 6.78 -6.37
N ILE A 98 8.25 5.97 -5.62
CA ILE A 98 7.95 5.64 -4.23
C ILE A 98 8.49 6.68 -3.24
N ARG A 99 9.47 7.48 -3.61
CA ARG A 99 10.10 8.51 -2.74
C ARG A 99 9.11 9.42 -2.00
N PRO A 100 7.97 9.87 -2.59
CA PRO A 100 7.01 10.73 -1.89
C PRO A 100 6.16 10.01 -0.83
N TYR A 101 6.22 8.68 -0.77
CA TYR A 101 5.34 7.87 0.08
C TYR A 101 6.12 7.28 1.25
N ALA A 102 5.48 7.23 2.41
CA ALA A 102 5.96 6.41 3.50
C ALA A 102 5.51 4.96 3.28
N TYR A 103 6.37 4.01 3.58
CA TYR A 103 6.11 2.57 3.47
C TYR A 103 6.85 1.80 4.56
N GLU A 104 6.33 0.66 4.94
CA GLU A 104 6.87 -0.18 6.00
C GLU A 104 7.56 -1.43 5.47
N CYS A 105 7.23 -1.84 4.25
CA CYS A 105 7.78 -3.05 3.63
C CYS A 105 8.85 -2.69 2.60
N ARG A 106 9.83 -3.55 2.42
CA ARG A 106 10.91 -3.36 1.43
C ARG A 106 10.35 -3.21 0.02
N PRO A 107 10.85 -2.28 -0.81
CA PRO A 107 10.45 -2.23 -2.20
C PRO A 107 10.85 -3.53 -2.91
N ALA A 108 9.99 -4.06 -3.77
CA ALA A 108 10.21 -5.36 -4.42
C ALA A 108 10.51 -5.22 -5.92
N MET A 109 11.48 -5.97 -6.39
CA MET A 109 11.76 -6.18 -7.80
C MET A 109 11.03 -7.42 -8.29
N ASP A 110 10.19 -7.27 -9.30
CA ASP A 110 9.47 -8.33 -9.98
C ASP A 110 9.98 -8.43 -11.42
N TYR A 111 10.81 -9.44 -11.71
CA TYR A 111 11.42 -9.65 -13.01
C TYR A 111 11.14 -11.07 -13.51
N GLU A 112 10.16 -11.21 -14.39
CA GLU A 112 9.65 -12.50 -14.86
C GLU A 112 9.73 -12.69 -16.39
N SER A 113 9.72 -11.61 -17.15
CA SER A 113 9.71 -11.64 -18.60
C SER A 113 11.09 -11.38 -19.18
N PHE A 114 11.80 -12.44 -19.55
CA PHE A 114 13.18 -12.38 -20.03
C PHE A 114 13.31 -12.42 -21.54
N ARG A 115 12.20 -12.67 -22.27
CA ARG A 115 12.24 -12.90 -23.72
C ARG A 115 13.31 -13.95 -24.10
N ASP A 116 14.13 -13.67 -25.12
CA ASP A 116 15.17 -14.58 -25.61
C ASP A 116 16.55 -14.33 -24.97
N LEU A 117 16.59 -13.70 -23.79
CA LEU A 117 17.83 -13.43 -23.09
C LEU A 117 18.40 -14.69 -22.43
N ASP A 118 19.71 -14.86 -22.50
CA ASP A 118 20.40 -15.94 -21.80
C ASP A 118 20.42 -15.70 -20.28
N ARG A 119 20.56 -16.80 -19.55
CA ARG A 119 20.56 -16.78 -18.07
C ARG A 119 21.57 -15.82 -17.46
N GLU A 120 22.75 -15.73 -18.06
CA GLU A 120 23.84 -14.85 -17.57
C GLU A 120 23.43 -13.38 -17.66
N THR A 121 22.90 -12.98 -18.80
CA THR A 121 22.41 -11.64 -19.07
C THR A 121 21.24 -11.27 -18.15
N VAL A 122 20.27 -12.18 -17.97
CA VAL A 122 19.12 -11.95 -17.06
C VAL A 122 19.59 -11.72 -15.63
N ASN A 123 20.53 -12.52 -15.13
CA ASN A 123 21.07 -12.34 -13.78
C ASN A 123 21.82 -11.02 -13.61
N ARG A 124 22.63 -10.58 -14.60
CA ARG A 124 23.27 -9.25 -14.55
C ARG A 124 22.26 -8.11 -14.53
N ILE A 125 21.21 -8.21 -15.33
CA ILE A 125 20.10 -7.23 -15.34
C ILE A 125 19.44 -7.16 -13.96
N ALA A 126 19.09 -8.30 -13.38
CA ALA A 126 18.47 -8.38 -12.07
C ALA A 126 19.36 -7.77 -10.97
N VAL A 127 20.63 -8.14 -10.93
CA VAL A 127 21.60 -7.59 -9.97
C VAL A 127 21.76 -6.08 -10.16
N THR A 128 21.82 -5.60 -11.41
CA THR A 128 21.92 -4.17 -11.71
C THR A 128 20.71 -3.40 -11.23
N PHE A 129 19.49 -3.93 -11.44
CA PHE A 129 18.26 -3.32 -10.95
C PHE A 129 18.28 -3.24 -9.42
N ALA A 130 18.51 -4.36 -8.73
CA ALA A 130 18.48 -4.44 -7.28
C ALA A 130 19.51 -3.50 -6.62
N ARG A 131 20.75 -3.52 -7.10
CA ARG A 131 21.82 -2.61 -6.62
C ARG A 131 21.49 -1.13 -6.85
N THR A 132 20.95 -0.80 -8.02
CA THR A 132 20.57 0.58 -8.32
C THR A 132 19.42 1.02 -7.42
N LEU A 133 18.40 0.18 -7.23
CA LEU A 133 17.28 0.49 -6.35
C LEU A 133 17.75 0.69 -4.89
N GLU A 134 18.64 -0.18 -4.40
CA GLU A 134 19.21 -0.06 -3.07
C GLU A 134 20.03 1.23 -2.91
N GLN A 135 20.82 1.62 -3.90
CA GLN A 135 21.58 2.87 -3.91
C GLN A 135 20.67 4.10 -3.87
N GLU A 136 19.58 4.10 -4.65
CA GLU A 136 18.64 5.24 -4.74
C GLU A 136 17.72 5.38 -3.52
N THR A 137 17.39 4.27 -2.87
CA THR A 137 16.48 4.26 -1.72
C THR A 137 17.20 4.16 -0.37
N GLY A 138 18.40 3.60 -0.35
CA GLY A 138 19.11 3.21 0.85
C GLY A 138 18.50 2.00 1.56
N VAL A 139 17.59 1.29 0.91
CA VAL A 139 16.85 0.14 1.44
C VAL A 139 17.16 -1.08 0.60
N THR A 140 17.50 -2.20 1.23
CA THR A 140 17.69 -3.48 0.56
C THR A 140 16.35 -3.98 0.02
N PRO A 141 16.17 -4.17 -1.31
CA PRO A 141 14.90 -4.56 -1.90
C PRO A 141 14.59 -6.05 -1.65
N LEU A 142 13.30 -6.43 -1.79
CA LEU A 142 12.89 -7.80 -2.00
C LEU A 142 13.13 -8.21 -3.45
N PHE A 143 13.41 -9.48 -3.63
CA PHE A 143 13.46 -10.13 -4.92
C PHE A 143 12.30 -11.10 -5.08
N TYR A 144 11.38 -10.81 -6.03
CA TYR A 144 10.24 -11.68 -6.32
C TYR A 144 10.57 -12.63 -7.48
N THR A 145 10.21 -13.90 -7.31
CA THR A 145 10.27 -14.93 -8.36
C THR A 145 9.42 -16.14 -7.98
N ASP A 146 9.11 -17.01 -8.96
CA ASP A 146 8.52 -18.32 -8.67
C ASP A 146 9.56 -19.31 -8.09
N ALA A 147 9.04 -20.34 -7.41
CA ALA A 147 9.89 -21.34 -6.73
C ALA A 147 10.79 -22.13 -7.69
N TYR A 148 10.32 -22.44 -8.90
CA TYR A 148 11.14 -23.15 -9.89
C TYR A 148 12.37 -22.33 -10.29
N ARG A 149 12.18 -21.05 -10.59
CA ARG A 149 13.30 -20.16 -10.91
C ARG A 149 14.20 -19.88 -9.72
N ALA A 150 13.63 -19.77 -8.51
CA ALA A 150 14.41 -19.67 -7.29
C ALA A 150 15.40 -20.83 -7.17
N ALA A 151 14.92 -22.06 -7.34
CA ALA A 151 15.74 -23.26 -7.22
C ALA A 151 16.77 -23.45 -8.34
N HIS A 152 16.46 -23.04 -9.59
CA HIS A 152 17.23 -23.50 -10.75
C HIS A 152 17.79 -22.41 -11.66
N PHE A 153 17.30 -21.20 -11.56
CA PHE A 153 17.63 -20.15 -12.54
C PHE A 153 18.52 -19.03 -11.98
N TRP A 154 18.20 -18.57 -10.79
CA TRP A 154 18.89 -17.41 -10.22
C TRP A 154 20.25 -17.79 -9.63
N LYS A 155 21.19 -16.83 -9.63
CA LYS A 155 22.52 -17.02 -9.08
C LYS A 155 22.60 -16.59 -7.62
N GLU A 156 23.61 -17.09 -6.93
CA GLU A 156 23.88 -16.83 -5.51
C GLU A 156 23.97 -15.35 -5.15
N GLU A 157 24.42 -14.49 -6.10
CA GLU A 157 24.51 -13.05 -5.86
C GLU A 157 23.13 -12.40 -5.51
N LEU A 158 22.03 -12.97 -6.01
CA LEU A 158 20.70 -12.49 -5.72
C LEU A 158 20.18 -12.92 -4.35
N ALA A 159 20.79 -13.95 -3.74
CA ALA A 159 20.44 -14.38 -2.39
C ALA A 159 20.86 -13.38 -1.28
N ALA A 160 21.60 -12.31 -1.66
CA ALA A 160 21.83 -11.17 -0.79
C ALA A 160 20.54 -10.34 -0.53
N TYR A 161 19.54 -10.50 -1.38
CA TYR A 161 18.23 -9.83 -1.28
C TYR A 161 17.20 -10.80 -0.71
N PRO A 162 16.37 -10.39 0.27
CA PRO A 162 15.32 -11.25 0.81
C PRO A 162 14.36 -11.71 -0.29
N LEU A 163 13.94 -12.97 -0.24
CA LEU A 163 13.13 -13.61 -1.27
C LEU A 163 11.63 -13.44 -1.02
N TRP A 164 10.90 -13.00 -2.04
CA TRP A 164 9.46 -13.14 -2.14
C TRP A 164 9.16 -14.21 -3.20
N VAL A 165 8.74 -15.40 -2.78
CA VAL A 165 8.58 -16.54 -3.65
C VAL A 165 7.11 -16.83 -3.95
N ALA A 166 6.80 -17.14 -5.21
CA ALA A 166 5.48 -17.62 -5.61
C ALA A 166 5.47 -19.13 -5.81
N GLN A 167 4.55 -19.82 -5.13
CA GLN A 167 4.24 -21.21 -5.37
C GLN A 167 2.80 -21.52 -4.97
N TYR A 168 2.04 -22.13 -5.87
CA TYR A 168 0.64 -22.46 -5.64
C TYR A 168 0.50 -23.96 -5.34
N GLY A 169 -0.34 -24.30 -4.33
CA GLY A 169 -0.62 -25.66 -3.95
C GLY A 169 0.29 -26.27 -2.87
N GLY A 170 1.07 -25.46 -2.15
CA GLY A 170 1.91 -25.88 -1.03
C GLY A 170 3.08 -24.92 -0.81
N GLU A 171 3.73 -25.02 0.35
CA GLU A 171 4.92 -24.21 0.62
C GLU A 171 6.12 -24.69 -0.20
N PRO A 172 6.98 -23.77 -0.68
CA PRO A 172 8.16 -24.14 -1.45
C PRO A 172 9.16 -24.89 -0.58
N SER A 173 9.64 -26.04 -1.09
CA SER A 173 10.60 -26.91 -0.39
C SER A 173 12.04 -26.71 -0.85
N ASP A 174 12.24 -26.08 -2.02
CA ASP A 174 13.54 -25.74 -2.57
C ASP A 174 13.53 -24.26 -2.99
N LEU A 175 14.43 -23.49 -2.39
CA LEU A 175 14.59 -22.07 -2.64
C LEU A 175 15.94 -21.75 -3.30
N GLY A 176 16.66 -22.77 -3.78
CA GLY A 176 17.97 -22.60 -4.38
C GLY A 176 19.00 -21.97 -3.43
N PRO A 177 19.57 -20.81 -3.75
CA PRO A 177 20.56 -20.17 -2.91
C PRO A 177 19.99 -19.49 -1.65
N TRP A 178 18.67 -19.29 -1.57
CA TRP A 178 18.03 -18.69 -0.38
C TRP A 178 17.74 -19.76 0.68
N ARG A 179 17.90 -19.38 1.95
CA ARG A 179 17.64 -20.28 3.09
C ARG A 179 16.20 -20.23 3.57
N GLU A 180 15.55 -19.09 3.37
CA GLU A 180 14.20 -18.78 3.84
C GLU A 180 13.55 -17.75 2.92
N TRP A 181 12.25 -17.65 2.96
CA TRP A 181 11.49 -16.62 2.27
C TRP A 181 11.11 -15.47 3.24
N ALA A 182 11.08 -14.25 2.71
CA ALA A 182 10.55 -13.06 3.36
C ALA A 182 9.09 -12.84 3.00
N GLY A 183 8.70 -13.17 1.76
CA GLY A 183 7.34 -13.19 1.25
C GLY A 183 7.03 -14.52 0.57
N PHE A 184 5.79 -14.98 0.69
CA PHE A 184 5.28 -16.18 0.04
C PHE A 184 3.91 -15.91 -0.58
N GLN A 185 3.86 -15.84 -1.92
CA GLN A 185 2.62 -15.76 -2.69
C GLN A 185 2.09 -17.17 -2.91
N TYR A 186 0.99 -17.50 -2.22
CA TYR A 186 0.46 -18.87 -2.19
C TYR A 186 -0.76 -19.09 -3.09
N ALA A 187 -1.33 -18.02 -3.66
CA ALA A 187 -2.45 -18.10 -4.61
C ALA A 187 -2.47 -16.87 -5.52
N ASP A 188 -2.81 -17.10 -6.81
CA ASP A 188 -3.02 -16.08 -7.85
C ASP A 188 -4.51 -15.86 -8.18
N ASN A 189 -5.38 -16.62 -7.53
CA ASN A 189 -6.83 -16.63 -7.79
C ASN A 189 -7.65 -16.49 -6.49
N GLY A 190 -7.05 -15.86 -5.48
CA GLY A 190 -7.67 -15.60 -4.21
C GLY A 190 -8.84 -14.62 -4.28
N ARG A 191 -9.54 -14.49 -3.17
CA ARG A 191 -10.63 -13.52 -2.97
C ARG A 191 -10.42 -12.78 -1.68
N ALA A 192 -10.63 -11.48 -1.68
CA ALA A 192 -10.59 -10.66 -0.49
C ALA A 192 -11.79 -9.70 -0.45
N PRO A 193 -12.46 -9.54 0.70
CA PRO A 193 -13.48 -8.51 0.86
C PRO A 193 -12.92 -7.13 0.48
N GLY A 194 -13.66 -6.38 -0.33
CA GLY A 194 -13.22 -5.07 -0.82
C GLY A 194 -12.54 -5.09 -2.18
N ILE A 195 -12.31 -6.27 -2.77
CA ILE A 195 -11.75 -6.45 -4.11
C ILE A 195 -12.75 -7.20 -4.99
N SER A 196 -13.03 -6.65 -6.17
CA SER A 196 -13.84 -7.32 -7.19
C SER A 196 -12.95 -8.20 -8.05
N GLY A 197 -13.20 -9.51 -8.09
CA GLY A 197 -12.40 -10.43 -8.89
C GLY A 197 -11.35 -11.18 -8.09
N TYR A 198 -10.33 -11.64 -8.79
CA TYR A 198 -9.21 -12.37 -8.20
C TYR A 198 -8.11 -11.42 -7.74
N VAL A 199 -7.37 -11.87 -6.73
CA VAL A 199 -6.23 -11.16 -6.17
C VAL A 199 -5.22 -12.17 -5.66
N ASP A 200 -3.96 -11.83 -5.76
CA ASP A 200 -2.85 -12.59 -5.24
C ASP A 200 -2.84 -12.56 -3.72
N LEU A 201 -2.65 -13.71 -3.09
CA LEU A 201 -2.64 -13.85 -1.64
C LEU A 201 -1.27 -14.25 -1.16
N ASP A 202 -0.80 -13.56 -0.12
CA ASP A 202 0.55 -13.64 0.39
C ASP A 202 0.62 -13.85 1.90
N ARG A 203 1.79 -14.34 2.32
CA ARG A 203 2.28 -14.27 3.70
C ARG A 203 3.64 -13.60 3.70
N TYR A 204 3.89 -12.80 4.72
CA TYR A 204 5.16 -12.10 4.89
C TYR A 204 5.73 -12.32 6.27
N THR A 205 7.05 -12.34 6.38
CA THR A 205 7.79 -12.37 7.65
C THR A 205 8.34 -10.98 7.98
N ASP A 206 8.92 -10.81 9.15
CA ASP A 206 9.63 -9.57 9.53
C ASP A 206 10.76 -9.21 8.55
N ALA A 207 11.30 -10.18 7.81
CA ALA A 207 12.32 -9.93 6.79
C ALA A 207 11.81 -9.12 5.59
N ALA A 208 10.50 -9.10 5.34
CA ALA A 208 9.87 -8.23 4.34
C ALA A 208 9.72 -6.78 4.83
N LEU A 209 9.81 -6.54 6.14
CA LEU A 209 9.66 -5.22 6.71
C LEU A 209 11.00 -4.46 6.76
N LEU A 210 10.92 -3.14 6.75
CA LEU A 210 12.06 -2.27 6.98
C LEU A 210 12.56 -2.41 8.42
N ASN A 211 13.85 -2.60 8.61
CA ASN A 211 14.47 -2.53 9.92
C ASN A 211 14.57 -1.08 10.44
N GLY A 212 14.97 -0.90 11.70
CA GLY A 212 15.03 0.43 12.32
C GLY A 212 15.94 1.44 11.60
N ALA A 213 17.06 0.97 11.01
CA ALA A 213 17.99 1.83 10.28
C ALA A 213 17.44 2.23 8.89
N GLU A 214 16.73 1.32 8.23
CA GLU A 214 16.10 1.57 6.93
C GLU A 214 14.87 2.46 7.04
N ARG A 215 14.09 2.34 8.13
CA ARG A 215 12.94 3.24 8.41
C ARG A 215 13.34 4.70 8.48
N GLY A 216 14.52 5.01 8.99
CA GLY A 216 15.05 6.38 9.00
C GLY A 216 15.45 6.93 7.64
N ARG A 217 15.49 6.11 6.59
CA ARG A 217 15.84 6.51 5.20
C ARG A 217 14.61 6.72 4.32
N VAL A 218 13.49 6.16 4.72
CA VAL A 218 12.20 6.35 4.06
C VAL A 218 11.56 7.61 4.62
N PRO A 219 10.85 8.40 3.79
CA PRO A 219 10.10 9.54 4.31
C PRO A 219 9.28 9.08 5.51
N GLU A 220 9.49 9.73 6.65
CA GLU A 220 8.56 9.55 7.77
C GLU A 220 7.16 9.82 7.22
N THR A 221 6.19 9.07 7.70
CA THR A 221 4.80 9.49 7.52
C THR A 221 4.78 10.95 7.91
N PRO A 222 4.47 11.89 7.02
CA PRO A 222 4.31 13.25 7.45
C PRO A 222 3.36 13.18 8.62
N ALA A 223 3.86 13.60 9.78
CA ALA A 223 3.14 13.54 11.03
C ALA A 223 1.73 14.01 10.73
N ARG A 224 0.81 13.09 10.66
CA ARG A 224 -0.67 13.16 10.40
C ARG A 224 -1.27 14.38 9.68
N ASN A 225 -0.47 15.25 9.05
CA ASN A 225 -0.90 16.60 8.73
C ASN A 225 -0.95 16.98 7.25
N GLN A 226 -0.65 16.11 6.27
CA GLN A 226 -0.80 16.51 4.85
C GLN A 226 -1.07 15.35 3.90
N THR A 227 -2.21 14.69 4.02
CA THR A 227 -2.76 13.94 2.89
C THR A 227 -3.39 14.95 1.94
N VAL A 228 -2.75 15.22 0.82
CA VAL A 228 -3.31 16.12 -0.20
C VAL A 228 -4.09 15.28 -1.21
N TRP A 229 -5.40 15.36 -1.11
CA TRP A 229 -6.30 14.76 -2.10
C TRP A 229 -6.21 15.50 -3.42
N VAL A 230 -6.26 14.79 -4.56
CA VAL A 230 -6.39 15.41 -5.87
C VAL A 230 -7.76 15.08 -6.45
N TYR A 231 -8.62 16.06 -6.48
CA TYR A 231 -9.93 15.98 -7.12
C TYR A 231 -9.87 16.56 -8.53
N THR A 232 -10.41 15.84 -9.52
CA THR A 232 -10.59 16.40 -10.86
C THR A 232 -11.94 17.09 -10.94
N ILE A 233 -11.92 18.40 -11.15
CA ILE A 233 -13.13 19.23 -11.23
C ILE A 233 -14.01 18.75 -12.38
N ARG A 234 -15.31 18.58 -12.11
CA ARG A 234 -16.32 18.17 -13.07
C ARG A 234 -17.15 19.37 -13.51
N ARG A 235 -17.80 19.24 -14.66
CA ARG A 235 -18.74 20.27 -15.13
C ARG A 235 -19.85 20.51 -14.10
N GLY A 236 -20.07 21.77 -13.71
CA GLY A 236 -21.04 22.15 -12.69
C GLY A 236 -20.50 22.21 -11.26
N ASP A 237 -19.26 21.84 -11.03
CA ASP A 237 -18.64 22.01 -9.71
C ASP A 237 -18.36 23.49 -9.42
N THR A 238 -18.42 23.80 -8.13
CA THR A 238 -17.95 25.09 -7.57
C THR A 238 -16.96 24.80 -6.45
N LEU A 239 -16.01 25.70 -6.19
CA LEU A 239 -15.09 25.53 -5.04
C LEU A 239 -15.85 25.43 -3.72
N TRP A 240 -16.98 26.11 -3.58
CA TRP A 240 -17.84 26.00 -2.41
C TRP A 240 -18.44 24.59 -2.28
N GLY A 241 -18.96 24.04 -3.39
CA GLY A 241 -19.51 22.69 -3.42
C GLY A 241 -18.46 21.63 -3.13
N ILE A 242 -17.26 21.80 -3.69
CA ILE A 242 -16.09 20.91 -3.46
C ILE A 242 -15.63 21.04 -1.99
N ALA A 243 -15.44 22.26 -1.49
CA ALA A 243 -15.06 22.50 -0.10
C ALA A 243 -16.01 21.83 0.87
N ARG A 244 -17.32 21.96 0.62
CA ARG A 244 -18.36 21.32 1.43
C ARG A 244 -18.34 19.79 1.31
N ARG A 245 -18.09 19.25 0.12
CA ARG A 245 -18.01 17.80 -0.14
C ARG A 245 -16.84 17.17 0.62
N TYR A 246 -15.72 17.87 0.68
CA TYR A 246 -14.48 17.41 1.27
C TYR A 246 -14.20 17.99 2.68
N GLY A 247 -15.19 18.65 3.31
CA GLY A 247 -15.08 19.16 4.67
C GLY A 247 -13.96 20.18 4.89
N THR A 248 -13.64 20.94 3.84
CA THR A 248 -12.64 22.00 3.87
C THR A 248 -13.31 23.37 3.62
N THR A 249 -12.53 24.42 3.46
CA THR A 249 -13.02 25.75 3.15
C THR A 249 -12.56 26.20 1.76
N VAL A 250 -13.32 27.12 1.14
CA VAL A 250 -12.90 27.74 -0.12
C VAL A 250 -11.55 28.42 0.05
N ALA A 251 -11.31 29.06 1.18
CA ALA A 251 -10.02 29.69 1.49
C ALA A 251 -8.87 28.69 1.54
N ALA A 252 -9.07 27.52 2.17
CA ALA A 252 -8.06 26.45 2.19
C ALA A 252 -7.80 25.88 0.80
N LEU A 253 -8.85 25.65 0.01
CA LEU A 253 -8.72 25.16 -1.38
C LEU A 253 -7.98 26.18 -2.26
N THR A 254 -8.29 27.46 -2.14
CA THR A 254 -7.63 28.53 -2.93
C THR A 254 -6.17 28.67 -2.56
N ALA A 255 -5.84 28.64 -1.27
CA ALA A 255 -4.47 28.72 -0.78
C ALA A 255 -3.63 27.51 -1.26
N GLU A 256 -4.14 26.29 -1.07
CA GLU A 256 -3.43 25.05 -1.45
C GLU A 256 -3.19 24.97 -2.97
N ASN A 257 -4.12 25.50 -3.78
CA ASN A 257 -4.07 25.41 -5.24
C ASN A 257 -3.64 26.71 -5.93
N GLN A 258 -3.26 27.74 -5.17
CA GLN A 258 -2.85 29.05 -5.68
C GLN A 258 -3.92 29.67 -6.60
N ILE A 259 -5.20 29.43 -6.31
CA ILE A 259 -6.33 29.96 -7.09
C ILE A 259 -6.57 31.40 -6.72
N LYS A 260 -6.30 32.30 -7.65
CA LYS A 260 -6.48 33.76 -7.44
C LYS A 260 -7.95 34.17 -7.40
N ASN A 261 -8.80 33.55 -8.20
CA ASN A 261 -10.23 33.81 -8.26
C ASN A 261 -11.02 32.55 -7.92
N PRO A 262 -11.66 32.48 -6.75
CA PRO A 262 -12.39 31.28 -6.30
C PRO A 262 -13.65 30.97 -7.14
N ASN A 263 -14.12 31.92 -7.95
CA ASN A 263 -15.25 31.71 -8.84
C ASN A 263 -14.85 31.20 -10.23
N LEU A 264 -13.56 31.04 -10.48
CA LEU A 264 -13.03 30.64 -11.79
C LEU A 264 -12.27 29.35 -11.70
N ILE A 265 -12.98 28.23 -11.88
CA ILE A 265 -12.42 26.88 -11.95
C ILE A 265 -12.95 26.18 -13.21
N TYR A 266 -12.18 25.23 -13.74
CA TYR A 266 -12.48 24.59 -15.01
C TYR A 266 -12.65 23.09 -14.85
N ALA A 267 -13.61 22.50 -15.56
CA ALA A 267 -13.75 21.04 -15.65
C ALA A 267 -12.47 20.44 -16.24
N GLY A 268 -11.99 19.33 -15.63
CA GLY A 268 -10.71 18.71 -15.94
C GLY A 268 -9.52 19.25 -15.15
N GLN A 269 -9.65 20.41 -14.49
CA GLN A 269 -8.61 20.95 -13.61
C GLN A 269 -8.43 20.03 -12.40
N ARG A 270 -7.18 19.75 -12.04
CA ARG A 270 -6.82 18.99 -10.84
C ARG A 270 -6.74 19.93 -9.65
N LEU A 271 -7.50 19.62 -8.61
CA LEU A 271 -7.59 20.41 -7.39
C LEU A 271 -7.02 19.60 -6.22
N ARG A 272 -6.00 20.11 -5.58
CA ARG A 272 -5.45 19.55 -4.34
C ARG A 272 -6.40 19.90 -3.20
N ILE A 273 -6.88 18.89 -2.50
CA ILE A 273 -7.76 19.05 -1.34
C ILE A 273 -6.88 18.90 -0.09
N PRO A 274 -6.69 19.96 0.72
CA PRO A 274 -5.94 19.83 1.96
C PRO A 274 -6.68 18.92 2.93
N ASP A 275 -5.98 17.92 3.46
CA ASP A 275 -6.51 17.06 4.51
C ASP A 275 -6.47 17.79 5.86
N ARG A 276 -7.60 17.86 6.51
CA ARG A 276 -7.75 18.36 7.87
C ARG A 276 -8.07 17.22 8.84
N GLN A 277 -7.24 16.16 8.82
CA GLN A 277 -7.39 15.08 9.79
C GLN A 277 -7.21 15.59 11.22
N GLY A 278 -8.17 15.26 12.08
CA GLY A 278 -8.18 15.66 13.48
C GLY A 278 -9.07 16.87 13.80
N GLU A 279 -9.65 17.55 12.81
CA GLU A 279 -10.66 18.57 13.07
C GLU A 279 -12.05 17.93 13.18
N THR A 280 -12.66 18.13 14.33
CA THR A 280 -14.07 17.83 14.53
C THR A 280 -14.90 18.99 14.00
N PHE A 281 -15.82 18.71 13.10
CA PHE A 281 -16.79 19.72 12.66
C PHE A 281 -18.21 19.28 12.94
N ARG A 282 -19.16 20.24 12.91
CA ARG A 282 -20.57 19.97 13.13
C ARG A 282 -21.31 20.01 11.79
N TYR A 283 -22.04 18.94 11.50
CA TYR A 283 -22.91 18.85 10.32
C TYR A 283 -24.37 18.91 10.76
N GLU A 284 -25.12 19.85 10.22
CA GLU A 284 -26.56 19.90 10.43
C GLU A 284 -27.28 18.90 9.51
N ILE A 285 -27.98 17.96 10.10
CA ILE A 285 -28.76 16.95 9.38
C ILE A 285 -29.88 17.63 8.60
N ARG A 286 -30.00 17.28 7.33
CA ARG A 286 -31.03 17.82 6.43
C ARG A 286 -32.11 16.81 6.18
N ARG A 287 -33.28 17.28 5.79
CA ARG A 287 -34.40 16.42 5.39
C ARG A 287 -33.95 15.52 4.23
N GLY A 288 -34.11 14.20 4.41
CA GLY A 288 -33.71 13.17 3.46
C GLY A 288 -32.30 12.63 3.66
N ASP A 289 -31.54 13.16 4.62
CA ASP A 289 -30.27 12.56 5.01
C ASP A 289 -30.49 11.23 5.72
N THR A 290 -29.54 10.32 5.51
CA THR A 290 -29.39 9.09 6.30
C THR A 290 -28.00 9.07 6.91
N LEU A 291 -27.85 8.43 8.07
CA LEU A 291 -26.54 8.32 8.71
C LEU A 291 -25.52 7.62 7.80
N TRP A 292 -25.98 6.67 6.98
CA TRP A 292 -25.17 6.03 5.94
C TRP A 292 -24.72 7.01 4.85
N GLY A 293 -25.64 7.83 4.34
CA GLY A 293 -25.32 8.86 3.33
C GLY A 293 -24.36 9.92 3.86
N ILE A 294 -24.53 10.32 5.13
CA ILE A 294 -23.64 11.25 5.82
C ILE A 294 -22.27 10.61 6.03
N ALA A 295 -22.21 9.37 6.52
CA ALA A 295 -20.97 8.64 6.71
C ALA A 295 -20.17 8.54 5.41
N ARG A 296 -20.83 8.16 4.31
CA ARG A 296 -20.21 8.10 2.99
C ARG A 296 -19.76 9.46 2.47
N ARG A 297 -20.52 10.52 2.73
CA ARG A 297 -20.18 11.91 2.31
C ARG A 297 -18.94 12.43 3.02
N PHE A 298 -18.76 12.08 4.28
CA PHE A 298 -17.69 12.58 5.12
C PHE A 298 -16.60 11.54 5.39
N ASP A 299 -16.64 10.45 4.62
CA ASP A 299 -15.61 9.42 4.61
C ASP A 299 -15.34 8.83 6.00
N THR A 300 -16.42 8.48 6.66
CA THR A 300 -16.45 7.83 7.97
C THR A 300 -17.42 6.66 7.93
N THR A 301 -17.58 5.94 9.03
CA THR A 301 -18.52 4.82 9.12
C THR A 301 -19.77 5.20 9.90
N VAL A 302 -20.89 4.54 9.59
CA VAL A 302 -22.12 4.68 10.39
C VAL A 302 -21.86 4.40 11.88
N SER A 303 -21.05 3.38 12.16
CA SER A 303 -20.70 3.02 13.54
C SER A 303 -19.85 4.09 14.23
N ALA A 304 -18.94 4.74 13.51
CA ALA A 304 -18.14 5.83 14.05
C ALA A 304 -19.01 7.05 14.35
N LEU A 305 -19.86 7.46 13.40
CA LEU A 305 -20.79 8.57 13.60
C LEU A 305 -21.76 8.31 14.75
N ALA A 306 -22.35 7.11 14.81
CA ALA A 306 -23.28 6.73 15.85
C ALA A 306 -22.62 6.80 17.23
N ARG A 307 -21.42 6.22 17.38
CA ARG A 307 -20.66 6.22 18.63
C ARG A 307 -20.26 7.64 19.05
N GLU A 308 -19.77 8.46 18.12
CA GLU A 308 -19.31 9.81 18.39
C GLU A 308 -20.46 10.75 18.84
N ASN A 309 -21.66 10.50 18.34
CA ASN A 309 -22.85 11.31 18.60
C ASN A 309 -23.83 10.68 19.57
N GLY A 310 -23.51 9.54 20.16
CA GLY A 310 -24.41 8.85 21.09
C GLY A 310 -25.72 8.34 20.45
N ILE A 311 -25.70 8.07 19.14
CA ILE A 311 -26.89 7.62 18.39
C ILE A 311 -27.07 6.11 18.62
N ALA A 312 -28.10 5.78 19.39
CA ALA A 312 -28.44 4.37 19.71
C ALA A 312 -29.02 3.61 18.50
N ASN A 313 -29.82 4.28 17.69
CA ASN A 313 -30.38 3.71 16.47
C ASN A 313 -29.90 4.47 15.22
N PRO A 314 -29.00 3.90 14.42
CA PRO A 314 -28.46 4.54 13.22
C PRO A 314 -29.49 4.89 12.13
N ASN A 315 -30.68 4.30 12.20
CA ASN A 315 -31.76 4.57 11.25
C ASN A 315 -32.66 5.73 11.71
N LEU A 316 -32.40 6.29 12.89
CA LEU A 316 -33.24 7.33 13.48
C LEU A 316 -32.39 8.58 13.73
N ILE A 317 -32.40 9.50 12.76
CA ILE A 317 -31.77 10.82 12.84
C ILE A 317 -32.77 11.86 12.40
N TYR A 318 -32.70 13.07 12.95
CA TYR A 318 -33.68 14.13 12.70
C TYR A 318 -33.05 15.32 12.03
N ALA A 319 -33.76 15.88 11.04
CA ALA A 319 -33.34 17.12 10.38
C ALA A 319 -33.28 18.27 11.39
N GLY A 320 -32.20 19.07 11.32
CA GLY A 320 -31.90 20.16 12.25
C GLY A 320 -30.96 19.76 13.40
N GLU A 321 -30.74 18.47 13.66
CA GLU A 321 -29.74 18.04 14.65
C GLU A 321 -28.33 18.23 14.12
N LEU A 322 -27.41 18.53 15.03
CA LEU A 322 -25.99 18.71 14.73
C LEU A 322 -25.21 17.43 15.01
N LEU A 323 -24.71 16.80 13.97
CA LEU A 323 -23.77 15.70 14.06
C LEU A 323 -22.34 16.22 14.20
N ARG A 324 -21.66 15.68 15.21
CA ARG A 324 -20.22 15.80 15.34
C ARG A 324 -19.56 14.78 14.43
N ILE A 325 -18.65 15.23 13.57
CA ILE A 325 -17.94 14.38 12.61
C ILE A 325 -16.45 14.61 12.80
N SER A 326 -15.77 13.58 13.29
CA SER A 326 -14.31 13.51 13.35
C SER A 326 -13.79 12.74 12.15
N ARG A 327 -12.70 13.19 11.60
CA ARG A 327 -12.00 12.54 10.49
C ARG A 327 -10.65 12.01 10.93
#